data_6dcc6ede08f60111408d458769ae9f90
#
_entry.id   6dcc6ede08f60111408d458769ae9f90
#
_cell.length_a   1.000
_cell.length_b   1.000
_cell.length_c   1.000
_cell.angle_alpha   90.00
_cell.angle_beta   90.00
_cell.angle_gamma   90.00
#
_symmetry.space_group_name_H-M   'P 1'
#
loop_
_entity.id
_entity.type
_entity.pdbx_description
1 polymer ?
#
loop_
_entity_poly.entity_id
_entity_poly.type
_entity_poly.pdbx_seq_one_letter_code
_entity_poly.pdbx_strand_id
1 'polypeptide(L)'
;MLRSQEEKIKGLYSIYPHVFSDERGYFFESFKASNYAAITDGLAFVQDNVSQSVKGTLRGLHFQTNPFAQGKLVQVLNGSVLDVAVDLRKSSPTYGEHFKMILSAENAVQLYIPPGFAHGFLAL
;
A
#
# COMPACT_ATOMS: atom_id res chain seq x y z
N MET A 1 -17.18 -5.89 -7.25
CA MET A 1 -16.80 -5.51 -5.88
C MET A 1 -15.31 -5.64 -5.72
N LEU A 2 -14.71 -4.68 -5.02
CA LEU A 2 -13.27 -4.70 -4.75
C LEU A 2 -12.93 -5.81 -3.73
N ARG A 3 -11.97 -6.67 -4.07
CA ARG A 3 -11.50 -7.71 -3.16
C ARG A 3 -10.36 -7.19 -2.32
N SER A 4 -10.45 -7.37 -1.01
CA SER A 4 -9.42 -6.94 -0.07
C SER A 4 -9.34 -7.91 1.10
N GLN A 5 -8.22 -7.88 1.80
CA GLN A 5 -7.98 -8.67 2.99
C GLN A 5 -7.31 -7.80 4.05
N GLU A 6 -7.91 -7.73 5.23
CA GLU A 6 -7.22 -7.14 6.38
C GLU A 6 -6.13 -8.09 6.84
N GLU A 7 -4.92 -7.57 6.99
CA GLU A 7 -3.77 -8.37 7.39
C GLU A 7 -3.71 -8.54 8.91
N LYS A 8 -2.70 -9.25 9.40
CA LYS A 8 -2.55 -9.53 10.84
C LYS A 8 -2.41 -8.26 11.69
N ILE A 9 -1.97 -7.15 11.10
CA ILE A 9 -1.89 -5.85 11.79
C ILE A 9 -3.12 -5.05 11.40
N LYS A 10 -3.94 -4.70 12.39
CA LYS A 10 -5.24 -4.06 12.16
C LYS A 10 -5.12 -2.75 11.39
N GLY A 11 -5.97 -2.60 10.40
CA GLY A 11 -6.02 -1.42 9.53
C GLY A 11 -5.18 -1.53 8.28
N LEU A 12 -4.29 -2.50 8.20
CA LEU A 12 -3.42 -2.75 7.06
C LEU A 12 -4.13 -3.73 6.12
N TYR A 13 -4.33 -3.33 4.86
CA TYR A 13 -5.07 -4.14 3.90
C TYR A 13 -4.26 -4.41 2.64
N SER A 14 -4.25 -5.66 2.21
CA SER A 14 -3.90 -6.00 0.83
C SER A 14 -5.16 -5.92 -0.03
N ILE A 15 -5.01 -5.37 -1.23
CA ILE A 15 -6.13 -5.09 -2.13
C ILE A 15 -5.82 -5.70 -3.48
N TYR A 16 -6.81 -6.35 -4.07
CA TYR A 16 -6.67 -7.13 -5.30
C TYR A 16 -7.63 -6.58 -6.35
N PRO A 17 -7.23 -5.56 -7.12
CA PRO A 17 -8.08 -5.02 -8.19
C PRO A 17 -8.43 -6.10 -9.20
N HIS A 18 -9.62 -6.00 -9.79
CA HIS A 18 -9.99 -6.90 -10.88
C HIS A 18 -9.30 -6.45 -12.17
N VAL A 19 -8.42 -7.30 -12.70
CA VAL A 19 -7.67 -7.03 -13.92
C VAL A 19 -8.35 -7.68 -15.11
N PHE A 20 -8.69 -6.87 -16.11
CA PHE A 20 -9.27 -7.34 -17.38
C PHE A 20 -8.14 -7.46 -18.40
N SER A 21 -7.87 -8.68 -18.87
CA SER A 21 -6.77 -8.95 -19.80
C SER A 21 -7.28 -9.56 -21.08
N ASP A 22 -6.68 -9.17 -22.22
CA ASP A 22 -6.88 -9.78 -23.53
C ASP A 22 -5.56 -9.74 -24.32
N GLU A 23 -5.59 -10.09 -25.62
CA GLU A 23 -4.38 -10.12 -26.43
C GLU A 23 -3.75 -8.74 -26.66
N ARG A 24 -4.46 -7.65 -26.37
CA ARG A 24 -3.94 -6.28 -26.53
C ARG A 24 -3.23 -5.78 -25.27
N GLY A 25 -3.45 -6.44 -24.11
CA GLY A 25 -2.89 -6.01 -22.83
C GLY A 25 -3.90 -6.14 -21.70
N TYR A 26 -3.87 -5.21 -20.75
CA TYR A 26 -4.76 -5.27 -19.60
C TYR A 26 -5.29 -3.88 -19.23
N PHE A 27 -6.40 -3.93 -18.48
CA PHE A 27 -7.01 -2.73 -17.90
C PHE A 27 -7.53 -3.08 -16.51
N PHE A 28 -7.32 -2.20 -15.56
CA PHE A 28 -8.00 -2.30 -14.27
C PHE A 28 -8.21 -0.91 -13.68
N GLU A 29 -9.22 -0.80 -12.83
CA GLU A 29 -9.47 0.42 -12.08
C GLU A 29 -8.53 0.43 -10.88
N SER A 30 -7.55 1.34 -10.89
CA SER A 30 -6.51 1.37 -9.84
C SER A 30 -6.98 2.07 -8.58
N PHE A 31 -7.97 2.97 -8.67
CA PHE A 31 -8.55 3.63 -7.52
C PHE A 31 -9.90 4.24 -7.87
N LYS A 32 -10.85 4.05 -6.95
CA LYS A 32 -12.14 4.75 -6.98
C LYS A 32 -12.55 4.99 -5.54
N ALA A 33 -12.67 6.25 -5.13
CA ALA A 33 -12.88 6.63 -3.74
C ALA A 33 -14.05 5.89 -3.09
N SER A 34 -15.19 5.74 -3.79
CA SER A 34 -16.36 5.06 -3.26
C SER A 34 -16.14 3.57 -2.97
N ASN A 35 -15.23 2.92 -3.72
CA ASN A 35 -14.92 1.50 -3.52
C ASN A 35 -13.89 1.28 -2.41
N TYR A 36 -13.09 2.29 -2.08
CA TYR A 36 -12.02 2.18 -1.10
C TYR A 36 -12.40 2.73 0.28
N ALA A 37 -13.51 3.46 0.37
CA ALA A 37 -13.90 4.17 1.61
C ALA A 37 -14.02 3.24 2.82
N ALA A 38 -14.55 2.03 2.64
CA ALA A 38 -14.68 1.06 3.72
C ALA A 38 -13.34 0.54 4.23
N ILE A 39 -12.32 0.48 3.34
CA ILE A 39 -10.97 0.03 3.68
C ILE A 39 -10.20 1.14 4.39
N THR A 40 -10.35 2.37 3.92
CA THR A 40 -9.56 3.51 4.36
C THR A 40 -10.21 4.30 5.50
N ASP A 41 -11.32 3.81 6.00
CA ASP A 41 -12.12 4.51 7.02
C ASP A 41 -12.47 5.95 6.59
N GLY A 42 -12.83 6.09 5.31
CA GLY A 42 -13.24 7.37 4.73
C GLY A 42 -12.11 8.37 4.49
N LEU A 43 -10.84 7.97 4.66
CA LEU A 43 -9.70 8.85 4.42
C LEU A 43 -9.67 9.29 2.97
N ALA A 44 -9.54 10.60 2.74
CA ALA A 44 -9.44 11.16 1.40
C ALA A 44 -7.98 11.21 0.95
N PHE A 45 -7.70 10.69 -0.25
CA PHE A 45 -6.38 10.80 -0.88
C PHE A 45 -6.35 12.10 -1.68
N VAL A 46 -5.39 12.96 -1.38
CA VAL A 46 -5.27 14.29 -1.96
C VAL A 46 -3.94 14.52 -2.67
N GLN A 47 -3.07 13.51 -2.71
CA GLN A 47 -1.74 13.61 -3.30
C GLN A 47 -1.33 12.27 -3.88
N ASP A 48 -0.84 12.27 -5.12
CA ASP A 48 -0.24 11.12 -5.77
C ASP A 48 1.24 11.38 -6.00
N ASN A 49 2.06 10.36 -5.74
CA ASN A 49 3.49 10.39 -6.01
C ASN A 49 3.88 9.19 -6.85
N VAL A 50 4.79 9.38 -7.79
CA VAL A 50 5.40 8.31 -8.56
C VAL A 50 6.91 8.40 -8.37
N SER A 51 7.54 7.27 -8.08
CA SER A 51 9.00 7.20 -7.98
C SER A 51 9.52 6.02 -8.78
N GLN A 52 10.75 6.12 -9.23
CA GLN A 52 11.47 5.04 -9.89
C GLN A 52 12.75 4.77 -9.10
N SER A 53 13.08 3.49 -8.91
CA SER A 53 14.27 3.09 -8.16
C SER A 53 14.97 1.95 -8.89
N VAL A 54 16.31 2.03 -8.94
CA VAL A 54 17.10 0.94 -9.51
C VAL A 54 17.10 -0.26 -8.56
N LYS A 55 17.31 -1.45 -9.10
CA LYS A 55 17.39 -2.70 -8.34
C LYS A 55 18.35 -2.57 -7.16
N GLY A 56 17.93 -3.04 -6.01
CA GLY A 56 18.71 -2.98 -4.78
C GLY A 56 18.54 -1.70 -3.97
N THR A 57 17.80 -0.72 -4.48
CA THR A 57 17.54 0.50 -3.73
C THR A 57 16.62 0.22 -2.55
N LEU A 58 17.06 0.65 -1.37
CA LEU A 58 16.25 0.62 -0.15
C LEU A 58 15.81 2.05 0.18
N ARG A 59 14.49 2.26 0.29
CA ARG A 59 13.93 3.55 0.70
C ARG A 59 13.13 3.38 1.98
N GLY A 60 13.33 4.29 2.92
CA GLY A 60 12.61 4.32 4.19
C GLY A 60 13.48 3.81 5.33
N LEU A 61 12.88 3.47 6.46
CA LEU A 61 11.45 3.63 6.74
C LEU A 61 11.11 5.11 6.97
N HIS A 62 9.96 5.56 6.44
CA HIS A 62 9.49 6.93 6.60
C HIS A 62 8.16 6.96 7.32
N PHE A 63 7.94 7.99 8.15
CA PHE A 63 6.65 8.25 8.76
C PHE A 63 6.53 9.74 9.11
N GLN A 64 5.30 10.18 9.31
CA GLN A 64 5.02 11.53 9.77
C GLN A 64 4.10 11.46 10.98
N THR A 65 4.36 12.33 11.96
CA THR A 65 3.53 12.45 13.15
C THR A 65 2.38 13.43 12.91
N ASN A 66 1.34 13.33 13.77
CA ASN A 66 0.24 14.30 13.71
C ASN A 66 0.75 15.72 13.84
N PRO A 67 0.18 16.71 13.12
CA PRO A 67 -1.02 16.59 12.27
C PRO A 67 -0.72 16.13 10.83
N PHE A 68 0.50 15.68 10.52
CA PHE A 68 0.94 15.36 9.15
C PHE A 68 0.91 13.86 8.84
N ALA A 69 0.42 13.03 9.76
CA ALA A 69 0.35 11.60 9.54
C ALA A 69 -0.50 11.27 8.30
N GLN A 70 0.01 10.35 7.47
CA GLN A 70 -0.59 10.02 6.17
C GLN A 70 -0.98 8.55 6.11
N GLY A 71 -2.16 8.28 5.51
CA GLY A 71 -2.48 6.98 4.96
C GLY A 71 -1.90 6.88 3.56
N LYS A 72 -1.47 5.69 3.17
CA LYS A 72 -0.83 5.45 1.87
C LYS A 72 -1.48 4.27 1.17
N LEU A 73 -1.76 4.43 -0.12
CA LEU A 73 -2.12 3.34 -1.02
C LEU A 73 -0.93 3.13 -1.95
N VAL A 74 -0.28 1.98 -1.83
CA VAL A 74 0.97 1.69 -2.54
C VAL A 74 0.71 0.68 -3.65
N GLN A 75 1.25 0.95 -4.82
CA GLN A 75 1.16 0.07 -5.98
C GLN A 75 2.44 0.13 -6.79
N VAL A 76 2.82 -0.97 -7.41
CA VAL A 76 3.98 -1.03 -8.30
C VAL A 76 3.50 -1.04 -9.75
N LEU A 77 3.99 -0.10 -10.55
CA LEU A 77 3.61 0.03 -11.96
C LEU A 77 4.55 -0.74 -12.88
N ASN A 78 5.79 -0.95 -12.47
CA ASN A 78 6.80 -1.68 -13.26
C ASN A 78 7.79 -2.36 -12.31
N GLY A 79 8.09 -3.63 -12.56
CA GLY A 79 8.99 -4.40 -11.70
C GLY A 79 8.33 -4.90 -10.43
N SER A 80 9.14 -5.01 -9.37
CA SER A 80 8.67 -5.53 -8.07
C SER A 80 9.44 -4.92 -6.91
N VAL A 81 8.79 -4.86 -5.75
CA VAL A 81 9.40 -4.41 -4.51
C VAL A 81 9.01 -5.35 -3.36
N LEU A 82 9.87 -5.43 -2.35
CA LEU A 82 9.47 -5.93 -1.03
C LEU A 82 9.03 -4.71 -0.23
N ASP A 83 7.73 -4.60 0.00
CA ASP A 83 7.14 -3.47 0.72
C ASP A 83 7.01 -3.82 2.20
N VAL A 84 7.35 -2.87 3.08
CA VAL A 84 7.39 -3.11 4.53
C VAL A 84 6.66 -1.98 5.24
N ALA A 85 5.77 -2.36 6.16
CA ALA A 85 5.05 -1.43 7.02
C ALA A 85 5.27 -1.82 8.48
N VAL A 86 5.54 -0.85 9.34
CA VAL A 86 5.76 -1.05 10.78
C VAL A 86 4.73 -0.26 11.56
N ASP A 87 4.04 -0.93 12.46
CA ASP A 87 3.03 -0.30 13.32
C ASP A 87 3.70 0.56 14.40
N LEU A 88 3.55 1.86 14.29
CA LEU A 88 4.08 2.81 15.28
C LEU A 88 2.97 3.47 16.11
N ARG A 89 1.76 2.92 16.08
CA ARG A 89 0.64 3.43 16.90
C ARG A 89 0.84 2.97 18.34
N LYS A 90 1.13 3.91 19.24
CA LYS A 90 1.57 3.61 20.62
C LYS A 90 0.57 2.80 21.42
N SER A 91 -0.73 2.97 21.18
CA SER A 91 -1.78 2.23 21.88
C SER A 91 -2.20 0.93 21.17
N SER A 92 -1.57 0.60 20.05
CA SER A 92 -1.88 -0.59 19.30
C SER A 92 -1.31 -1.85 19.97
N PRO A 93 -2.06 -2.96 20.02
CA PRO A 93 -1.54 -4.23 20.54
C PRO A 93 -0.40 -4.78 19.68
N THR A 94 -0.26 -4.30 18.43
CA THR A 94 0.81 -4.71 17.51
C THR A 94 1.90 -3.64 17.36
N TYR A 95 2.00 -2.71 18.31
CA TYR A 95 3.04 -1.68 18.29
C TYR A 95 4.43 -2.29 18.12
N GLY A 96 5.18 -1.81 17.12
CA GLY A 96 6.52 -2.29 16.81
C GLY A 96 6.56 -3.52 15.90
N GLU A 97 5.44 -4.16 15.62
CA GLU A 97 5.40 -5.28 14.68
C GLU A 97 5.43 -4.78 13.25
N HIS A 98 5.94 -5.63 12.36
CA HIS A 98 6.03 -5.30 10.95
C HIS A 98 5.25 -6.30 10.08
N PHE A 99 4.88 -5.84 8.91
CA PHE A 99 4.31 -6.64 7.84
C PHE A 99 5.10 -6.38 6.57
N LYS A 100 5.34 -7.42 5.79
CA LYS A 100 6.02 -7.30 4.50
C LYS A 100 5.29 -8.10 3.44
N MET A 101 5.33 -7.59 2.20
CA MET A 101 4.67 -8.22 1.06
C MET A 101 5.38 -7.82 -0.22
N ILE A 102 5.46 -8.74 -1.17
CA ILE A 102 5.94 -8.40 -2.51
C ILE A 102 4.80 -7.78 -3.30
N LEU A 103 5.02 -6.55 -3.76
CA LEU A 103 4.15 -5.85 -4.69
C LEU A 103 4.84 -5.80 -6.05
N SER A 104 4.10 -6.06 -7.11
CA SER A 104 4.67 -6.06 -8.46
C SER A 104 3.65 -5.59 -9.49
N ALA A 105 4.15 -5.15 -10.63
CA ALA A 105 3.28 -4.87 -11.78
C ALA A 105 2.52 -6.13 -12.20
N GLU A 106 3.16 -7.29 -12.07
CA GLU A 106 2.58 -8.57 -12.47
C GLU A 106 1.43 -8.99 -11.57
N ASN A 107 1.57 -8.89 -10.24
CA ASN A 107 0.51 -9.31 -9.32
C ASN A 107 -0.58 -8.24 -9.13
N ALA A 108 -0.32 -6.99 -9.51
CA ALA A 108 -1.24 -5.86 -9.40
C ALA A 108 -1.80 -5.63 -7.99
N VAL A 109 -1.16 -6.20 -6.97
CA VAL A 109 -1.60 -6.06 -5.58
C VAL A 109 -1.28 -4.66 -5.07
N GLN A 110 -2.22 -4.08 -4.35
CA GLN A 110 -2.03 -2.81 -3.67
C GLN A 110 -1.97 -3.05 -2.16
N LEU A 111 -1.25 -2.21 -1.44
CA LEU A 111 -1.21 -2.24 0.02
C LEU A 111 -1.70 -0.90 0.55
N TYR A 112 -2.77 -0.95 1.36
CA TYR A 112 -3.20 0.24 2.10
C TYR A 112 -2.54 0.23 3.48
N ILE A 113 -1.84 1.31 3.78
CA ILE A 113 -1.12 1.52 5.03
C ILE A 113 -1.76 2.71 5.73
N PRO A 114 -2.47 2.52 6.85
CA PRO A 114 -3.14 3.62 7.53
C PRO A 114 -2.14 4.60 8.17
N PRO A 115 -2.62 5.79 8.59
CA PRO A 115 -1.79 6.70 9.38
C PRO A 115 -1.25 6.00 10.64
N GLY A 116 -0.05 6.37 11.06
CA GLY A 116 0.59 5.82 12.25
C GLY A 116 1.56 4.69 11.99
N PHE A 117 1.82 4.39 10.72
CA PHE A 117 2.81 3.38 10.31
C PHE A 117 4.05 4.05 9.73
N ALA A 118 5.20 3.40 9.91
CA ALA A 118 6.38 3.67 9.09
C ALA A 118 6.33 2.78 7.87
N HIS A 119 6.84 3.27 6.74
CA HIS A 119 6.78 2.58 5.45
C HIS A 119 8.10 2.68 4.71
N GLY A 120 8.48 1.60 4.04
CA GLY A 120 9.63 1.56 3.18
C GLY A 120 9.56 0.39 2.22
N PHE A 121 10.53 0.30 1.32
CA PHE A 121 10.59 -0.80 0.36
C PHE A 121 12.00 -1.05 -0.14
N LEU A 122 12.21 -2.27 -0.61
CA LEU A 122 13.41 -2.71 -1.30
C LEU A 122 13.06 -3.01 -2.75
N ALA A 123 13.73 -2.36 -3.70
CA ALA A 123 13.55 -2.62 -5.13
C ALA A 123 14.24 -3.95 -5.49
N LEU A 124 13.46 -4.86 -6.03
CA LEU A 124 13.92 -6.20 -6.38
C LEU A 124 14.41 -6.33 -7.82
#